data_9e693011c535b7033bf3f0acde79149c
#
_entry.id   9e693011c535b7033bf3f0acde79149c
#
_cell.length_a   1.000
_cell.length_b   1.000
_cell.length_c   1.000
_cell.angle_alpha   90.00
_cell.angle_beta   90.00
_cell.angle_gamma   90.00
#
_symmetry.space_group_name_H-M   'P 1'
#
loop_
_entity.id
_entity.type
_entity.pdbx_description
1 polymer ?
#
loop_
_entity_poly.entity_id
_entity_poly.type
_entity_poly.pdbx_seq_one_letter_code
_entity_poly.pdbx_strand_id
1 'polypeptide(L)'
;MIKRALILFLILSLALVFTGCLNIHIGDGKMVVGNGEMTSKTVPVEQGVTGLNNMGSIDVVIDPALDGEAVIEGESNIIDLVKLEQDASGALAVSFKDNVSISMSRGVTVRIPAVNGGTIQLDGSGSISLEGSSALKGDSFSVRVMGSGDIRLMTEAAEVYAIINGSGNVNLDVKTQQLIANIEGSGDISVKGSADRVKASINGSGNIDTLDCAASAADVMVAGSGDIGVNVSSELTGSINGSGDVFYTGNPGTVSVSSNGSGDLIKR
;
A
#
# COMPACT_ATOMS: atom_id res chain seq x y z
N MET A 1 -65.51 -23.81 6.63
CA MET A 1 -64.68 -23.40 7.74
C MET A 1 -63.25 -23.97 7.71
N ILE A 2 -62.90 -24.95 6.87
CA ILE A 2 -61.60 -25.64 6.84
C ILE A 2 -60.54 -24.88 5.98
N LYS A 3 -60.98 -24.11 4.99
CA LYS A 3 -60.03 -23.35 4.10
C LYS A 3 -59.41 -22.10 4.71
N ARG A 4 -59.99 -21.52 5.76
CA ARG A 4 -59.42 -20.34 6.42
C ARG A 4 -58.37 -20.66 7.52
N ALA A 5 -58.42 -21.88 8.06
CA ALA A 5 -57.44 -22.36 9.05
C ALA A 5 -56.09 -22.73 8.39
N LEU A 6 -56.09 -23.20 7.13
CA LEU A 6 -54.88 -23.60 6.43
C LEU A 6 -54.02 -22.44 5.95
N ILE A 7 -54.67 -21.28 5.65
CA ILE A 7 -53.93 -20.07 5.25
C ILE A 7 -53.27 -19.37 6.45
N LEU A 8 -53.86 -19.45 7.63
CA LEU A 8 -53.26 -18.89 8.84
C LEU A 8 -52.04 -19.69 9.33
N PHE A 9 -52.02 -21.02 9.08
CA PHE A 9 -50.88 -21.87 9.46
C PHE A 9 -49.69 -21.70 8.51
N LEU A 10 -49.94 -21.36 7.21
CA LEU A 10 -48.89 -21.12 6.23
C LEU A 10 -48.19 -19.76 6.41
N ILE A 11 -48.90 -18.75 6.95
CA ILE A 11 -48.33 -17.44 7.25
C ILE A 11 -47.54 -17.46 8.56
N LEU A 12 -47.88 -18.31 9.52
CA LEU A 12 -47.16 -18.43 10.79
C LEU A 12 -45.85 -19.23 10.64
N SER A 13 -45.78 -20.17 9.65
CA SER A 13 -44.54 -20.92 9.40
C SER A 13 -43.49 -20.12 8.61
N LEU A 14 -43.90 -19.08 7.87
CA LEU A 14 -42.98 -18.21 7.14
C LEU A 14 -42.36 -17.11 8.04
N ALA A 15 -43.01 -16.78 9.16
CA ALA A 15 -42.49 -15.81 10.14
C ALA A 15 -41.42 -16.41 11.07
N LEU A 16 -41.28 -17.74 11.15
CA LEU A 16 -40.30 -18.41 12.03
C LEU A 16 -38.95 -18.71 11.35
N VAL A 17 -38.83 -18.49 10.03
CA VAL A 17 -37.57 -18.73 9.30
C VAL A 17 -36.67 -17.47 9.25
N PHE A 18 -37.16 -16.27 9.62
CA PHE A 18 -36.40 -15.03 9.59
C PHE A 18 -35.81 -14.60 10.94
N THR A 19 -36.01 -15.36 12.01
CA THR A 19 -35.39 -15.03 13.32
C THR A 19 -34.12 -15.83 13.63
N GLY A 20 -33.60 -16.60 12.67
CA GLY A 20 -32.51 -17.55 12.89
C GLY A 20 -31.16 -17.21 12.26
N CYS A 21 -30.95 -16.02 11.71
CA CYS A 21 -29.64 -15.66 11.17
C CYS A 21 -29.41 -14.15 11.23
N LEU A 22 -29.22 -13.59 12.39
CA LEU A 22 -28.40 -12.40 12.61
C LEU A 22 -27.85 -12.38 14.04
N ASN A 23 -27.16 -13.44 14.45
CA ASN A 23 -26.12 -13.26 15.44
C ASN A 23 -24.91 -12.67 14.69
N ILE A 24 -24.98 -11.38 14.38
CA ILE A 24 -23.79 -10.61 14.18
C ILE A 24 -23.11 -10.59 15.57
N HIS A 25 -22.14 -11.47 15.74
CA HIS A 25 -21.20 -11.38 16.84
C HIS A 25 -20.36 -10.13 16.54
N ILE A 26 -20.88 -8.96 16.91
CA ILE A 26 -20.08 -7.75 17.05
C ILE A 26 -19.18 -8.10 18.23
N GLY A 27 -17.90 -8.34 17.94
CA GLY A 27 -16.91 -8.53 18.99
C GLY A 27 -17.09 -7.42 20.05
N ASP A 28 -16.70 -7.64 21.28
CA ASP A 28 -16.91 -6.76 22.45
C ASP A 28 -16.35 -5.32 22.30
N GLY A 29 -16.05 -4.87 21.08
CA GLY A 29 -15.55 -3.55 20.73
C GLY A 29 -16.67 -2.49 20.71
N LYS A 30 -16.42 -1.37 21.36
CA LYS A 30 -17.30 -0.19 21.32
C LYS A 30 -17.35 0.36 19.90
N MET A 31 -18.53 0.40 19.26
CA MET A 31 -18.72 1.08 17.98
C MET A 31 -18.80 2.59 18.21
N VAL A 32 -17.95 3.35 17.52
CA VAL A 32 -17.96 4.82 17.51
C VAL A 32 -18.32 5.29 16.10
N VAL A 33 -19.38 6.09 16.01
CA VAL A 33 -19.83 6.71 14.77
C VAL A 33 -19.35 8.16 14.75
N GLY A 34 -18.73 8.59 13.67
CA GLY A 34 -18.30 9.97 13.47
C GLY A 34 -19.45 10.94 13.56
N ASN A 35 -19.21 12.12 14.12
CA ASN A 35 -20.21 13.16 14.36
C ASN A 35 -20.30 14.20 13.22
N GLY A 36 -19.46 14.11 12.19
CA GLY A 36 -19.40 15.02 11.05
C GLY A 36 -18.71 16.37 11.33
N GLU A 37 -18.33 16.66 12.57
CA GLU A 37 -17.67 17.90 12.97
C GLU A 37 -16.15 17.78 12.82
N MET A 38 -15.58 18.37 11.77
CA MET A 38 -14.15 18.34 11.49
C MET A 38 -13.37 19.24 12.43
N THR A 39 -12.25 18.73 12.91
CA THR A 39 -11.28 19.47 13.72
C THR A 39 -9.88 18.92 13.50
N SER A 40 -8.87 19.59 14.08
CA SER A 40 -7.48 19.14 14.07
C SER A 40 -6.90 19.16 15.47
N LYS A 41 -5.87 18.30 15.68
CA LYS A 41 -5.14 18.16 16.94
C LYS A 41 -3.66 17.99 16.63
N THR A 42 -2.83 18.77 17.29
CA THR A 42 -1.36 18.61 17.22
C THR A 42 -0.88 17.71 18.36
N VAL A 43 0.01 16.79 18.04
CA VAL A 43 0.62 15.83 18.97
C VAL A 43 2.14 15.91 18.82
N PRO A 44 2.91 15.99 19.90
CA PRO A 44 4.37 15.96 19.80
C PRO A 44 4.86 14.60 19.29
N VAL A 45 5.87 14.64 18.41
CA VAL A 45 6.58 13.47 17.88
C VAL A 45 8.07 13.72 18.11
N GLU A 46 8.80 12.71 18.56
CA GLU A 46 10.24 12.86 18.73
C GLU A 46 10.92 13.12 17.38
N GLN A 47 11.96 13.92 17.36
CA GLN A 47 12.71 14.22 16.14
C GLN A 47 13.38 12.97 15.58
N GLY A 48 13.54 12.93 14.25
CA GLY A 48 14.26 11.86 13.57
C GLY A 48 13.43 10.60 13.37
N VAL A 49 12.24 10.74 12.77
CA VAL A 49 11.42 9.57 12.36
C VAL A 49 12.21 8.70 11.39
N THR A 50 12.51 7.46 11.80
CA THR A 50 13.35 6.50 11.06
C THR A 50 12.55 5.40 10.34
N GLY A 51 11.25 5.44 10.46
CA GLY A 51 10.33 4.49 9.83
C GLY A 51 8.88 4.86 10.11
N LEU A 52 7.96 4.30 9.34
CA LEU A 52 6.52 4.52 9.47
C LEU A 52 5.78 3.21 9.30
N ASN A 53 4.89 2.90 10.24
CA ASN A 53 3.91 1.83 10.08
C ASN A 53 2.51 2.41 10.25
N ASN A 54 1.75 2.46 9.15
CA ASN A 54 0.34 2.87 9.14
C ASN A 54 -0.56 1.64 9.14
N MET A 55 -1.36 1.48 10.19
CA MET A 55 -2.25 0.33 10.39
C MET A 55 -3.71 0.74 10.27
N GLY A 56 -4.42 0.14 9.32
CA GLY A 56 -5.87 0.34 9.13
C GLY A 56 -6.23 1.23 7.94
N SER A 57 -7.18 2.16 8.17
CA SER A 57 -7.77 3.01 7.12
C SER A 57 -7.47 4.50 7.31
N ILE A 58 -6.35 4.81 7.93
CA ILE A 58 -5.88 6.19 8.14
C ILE A 58 -5.07 6.62 6.92
N ASP A 59 -5.26 7.87 6.49
CA ASP A 59 -4.41 8.49 5.50
C ASP A 59 -3.25 9.22 6.17
N VAL A 60 -2.01 8.84 5.83
CA VAL A 60 -0.82 9.49 6.37
C VAL A 60 -0.15 10.34 5.31
N VAL A 61 0.11 11.59 5.65
CA VAL A 61 0.86 12.53 4.81
C VAL A 61 2.20 12.82 5.48
N ILE A 62 3.28 12.44 4.84
CA ILE A 62 4.62 12.84 5.26
C ILE A 62 4.83 14.28 4.79
N ASP A 63 4.91 15.21 5.72
CA ASP A 63 5.09 16.64 5.46
C ASP A 63 6.46 17.09 5.99
N PRO A 64 7.45 17.29 5.13
CA PRO A 64 8.78 17.72 5.54
C PRO A 64 8.84 19.13 6.15
N ALA A 65 7.76 19.90 6.12
CA ALA A 65 7.69 21.20 6.77
C ALA A 65 7.39 21.11 8.27
N LEU A 66 6.89 19.95 8.74
CA LEU A 66 6.67 19.70 10.17
C LEU A 66 7.97 19.33 10.86
N ASP A 67 8.14 19.82 12.10
CA ASP A 67 9.29 19.52 12.94
C ASP A 67 8.85 19.28 14.39
N GLY A 68 9.07 18.07 14.88
CA GLY A 68 8.76 17.67 16.25
C GLY A 68 7.27 17.55 16.57
N GLU A 69 6.40 17.59 15.59
CA GLU A 69 4.95 17.49 15.78
C GLU A 69 4.26 16.73 14.64
N ALA A 70 3.14 16.11 14.96
CA ALA A 70 2.19 15.55 13.99
C ALA A 70 0.84 16.24 14.13
N VAL A 71 0.11 16.38 13.02
CA VAL A 71 -1.23 16.96 13.00
C VAL A 71 -2.24 15.88 12.60
N ILE A 72 -3.23 15.66 13.47
CA ILE A 72 -4.32 14.71 13.22
C ILE A 72 -5.56 15.52 12.84
N GLU A 73 -6.12 15.26 11.66
CA GLU A 73 -7.29 15.92 11.12
C GLU A 73 -8.41 14.90 10.92
N GLY A 74 -9.63 15.22 11.35
CA GLY A 74 -10.78 14.32 11.23
C GLY A 74 -11.99 14.79 12.05
N GLU A 75 -12.97 13.91 12.18
CA GLU A 75 -14.14 14.16 13.01
C GLU A 75 -13.76 14.23 14.50
N SER A 76 -14.26 15.22 15.22
CA SER A 76 -13.80 15.60 16.57
C SER A 76 -13.88 14.46 17.59
N ASN A 77 -14.85 13.57 17.45
CA ASN A 77 -14.99 12.39 18.32
C ASN A 77 -14.17 11.17 17.83
N ILE A 78 -13.53 11.26 16.65
CA ILE A 78 -12.72 10.19 16.07
C ILE A 78 -11.23 10.46 16.26
N ILE A 79 -10.75 11.70 16.12
CA ILE A 79 -9.31 12.02 16.20
C ILE A 79 -8.68 11.66 17.56
N ASP A 80 -9.45 11.62 18.65
CA ASP A 80 -8.98 11.17 19.96
C ASP A 80 -8.81 9.64 20.07
N LEU A 81 -9.28 8.90 19.07
CA LEU A 81 -9.08 7.44 18.94
C LEU A 81 -7.84 7.10 18.12
N VAL A 82 -7.22 8.07 17.48
CA VAL A 82 -5.93 7.86 16.78
C VAL A 82 -4.82 7.72 17.81
N LYS A 83 -3.97 6.73 17.59
CA LYS A 83 -2.82 6.38 18.41
C LYS A 83 -1.56 6.62 17.58
N LEU A 84 -0.65 7.43 18.09
CA LEU A 84 0.69 7.64 17.57
C LEU A 84 1.67 7.12 18.60
N GLU A 85 2.48 6.15 18.21
CA GLU A 85 3.51 5.57 19.09
C GLU A 85 4.85 5.55 18.35
N GLN A 86 5.86 6.17 18.94
CA GLN A 86 7.22 6.12 18.44
C GLN A 86 8.02 5.17 19.30
N ASP A 87 8.71 4.22 18.68
CA ASP A 87 9.54 3.26 19.39
C ASP A 87 10.95 3.81 19.67
N ALA A 88 11.75 3.06 20.41
CA ALA A 88 13.13 3.46 20.76
C ALA A 88 14.08 3.57 19.55
N SER A 89 13.71 3.03 18.39
CA SER A 89 14.46 3.18 17.13
C SER A 89 14.09 4.45 16.37
N GLY A 90 13.03 5.14 16.79
CA GLY A 90 12.46 6.29 16.10
C GLY A 90 11.40 5.95 15.06
N ALA A 91 10.99 4.68 14.92
CA ALA A 91 9.91 4.30 14.01
C ALA A 91 8.55 4.68 14.59
N LEU A 92 7.70 5.32 13.77
CA LEU A 92 6.38 5.82 14.16
C LEU A 92 5.29 4.86 13.69
N ALA A 93 4.46 4.40 14.64
CA ALA A 93 3.25 3.64 14.36
C ALA A 93 2.02 4.55 14.43
N VAL A 94 1.17 4.47 13.42
CA VAL A 94 -0.11 5.18 13.32
C VAL A 94 -1.22 4.16 13.26
N SER A 95 -2.15 4.21 14.20
CA SER A 95 -3.28 3.27 14.28
C SER A 95 -4.49 3.88 14.98
N PHE A 96 -5.60 3.18 14.98
CA PHE A 96 -6.67 3.45 15.93
C PHE A 96 -6.45 2.65 17.23
N LYS A 97 -7.04 3.13 18.33
CA LYS A 97 -7.06 2.42 19.62
C LYS A 97 -7.68 1.04 19.44
N ASP A 98 -7.18 0.07 20.21
CA ASP A 98 -7.66 -1.30 20.20
C ASP A 98 -9.12 -1.41 20.68
N ASN A 99 -9.82 -2.45 20.22
CA ASN A 99 -11.19 -2.78 20.60
C ASN A 99 -12.22 -1.68 20.29
N VAL A 100 -11.98 -0.87 19.25
CA VAL A 100 -12.91 0.14 18.77
C VAL A 100 -13.24 -0.14 17.30
N SER A 101 -14.53 -0.29 16.99
CA SER A 101 -15.02 -0.28 15.61
C SER A 101 -15.41 1.13 15.26
N ILE A 102 -14.86 1.68 14.17
CA ILE A 102 -15.06 3.06 13.77
C ILE A 102 -15.86 3.11 12.48
N SER A 103 -16.94 3.88 12.48
CA SER A 103 -17.69 4.26 11.28
C SER A 103 -17.61 5.77 11.14
N MET A 104 -16.91 6.26 10.13
CA MET A 104 -16.73 7.68 9.88
C MET A 104 -17.29 8.05 8.52
N SER A 105 -17.83 9.28 8.43
CA SER A 105 -18.34 9.86 7.18
C SER A 105 -17.23 10.59 6.41
N ARG A 106 -16.18 10.98 7.10
CA ARG A 106 -14.98 11.61 6.56
C ARG A 106 -13.74 10.88 7.09
N GLY A 107 -12.74 10.70 6.24
CA GLY A 107 -11.49 10.03 6.60
C GLY A 107 -10.73 10.78 7.70
N VAL A 108 -9.78 10.08 8.31
CA VAL A 108 -8.79 10.68 9.20
C VAL A 108 -7.49 10.82 8.44
N THR A 109 -6.91 12.01 8.49
CA THR A 109 -5.58 12.30 7.95
C THR A 109 -4.61 12.59 9.10
N VAL A 110 -3.45 11.97 9.06
CA VAL A 110 -2.35 12.22 10.00
C VAL A 110 -1.17 12.77 9.22
N ARG A 111 -0.79 14.03 9.48
CA ARG A 111 0.43 14.64 8.93
C ARG A 111 1.57 14.41 9.89
N ILE A 112 2.70 13.91 9.40
CA ILE A 112 3.88 13.59 10.21
C ILE A 112 5.13 14.25 9.62
N PRO A 113 6.20 14.47 10.40
CA PRO A 113 7.49 14.95 9.89
C PRO A 113 8.11 14.01 8.84
N ALA A 114 9.17 14.48 8.19
CA ALA A 114 9.94 13.68 7.25
C ALA A 114 10.47 12.38 7.87
N VAL A 115 10.39 11.31 7.09
CA VAL A 115 10.95 9.99 7.44
C VAL A 115 12.34 9.85 6.80
N ASN A 116 13.34 9.55 7.60
CA ASN A 116 14.75 9.54 7.21
C ASN A 116 15.27 8.10 6.97
N GLY A 117 14.75 7.44 5.95
CA GLY A 117 15.11 6.05 5.62
C GLY A 117 14.25 5.01 6.32
N GLY A 118 14.70 3.76 6.30
CA GLY A 118 14.05 2.64 6.98
C GLY A 118 12.80 2.09 6.29
N THR A 119 11.88 1.55 7.08
CA THR A 119 10.67 0.93 6.55
C THR A 119 9.50 1.90 6.58
N ILE A 120 8.83 2.05 5.45
CA ILE A 120 7.53 2.72 5.31
C ILE A 120 6.52 1.66 4.92
N GLN A 121 5.65 1.29 5.85
CA GLN A 121 4.71 0.17 5.71
C GLN A 121 3.27 0.63 5.88
N LEU A 122 2.40 0.10 5.05
CA LEU A 122 0.95 0.27 5.12
C LEU A 122 0.29 -1.10 5.29
N ASP A 123 -0.30 -1.30 6.47
CA ASP A 123 -1.06 -2.51 6.83
C ASP A 123 -2.56 -2.19 6.82
N GLY A 124 -3.20 -2.32 5.66
CA GLY A 124 -4.64 -2.04 5.53
C GLY A 124 -5.05 -1.39 4.22
N SER A 125 -6.00 -0.44 4.30
CA SER A 125 -6.63 0.22 3.15
C SER A 125 -6.54 1.75 3.16
N GLY A 126 -5.78 2.32 4.07
CA GLY A 126 -5.46 3.75 4.06
C GLY A 126 -4.44 4.12 2.98
N SER A 127 -3.86 5.30 3.10
CA SER A 127 -2.80 5.74 2.18
C SER A 127 -1.58 6.30 2.92
N ILE A 128 -0.43 6.30 2.23
CA ILE A 128 0.76 7.05 2.64
C ILE A 128 1.21 7.90 1.46
N SER A 129 1.33 9.20 1.66
CA SER A 129 1.78 10.12 0.63
C SER A 129 2.82 11.11 1.15
N LEU A 130 3.58 11.69 0.23
CA LEU A 130 4.55 12.75 0.53
C LEU A 130 4.00 14.10 0.07
N GLU A 131 4.04 15.09 0.95
CA GLU A 131 3.70 16.48 0.64
C GLU A 131 4.88 17.18 -0.05
N GLY A 132 4.57 17.95 -1.10
CA GLY A 132 5.57 18.74 -1.82
C GLY A 132 6.34 17.96 -2.89
N SER A 133 7.50 18.49 -3.28
CA SER A 133 8.32 17.97 -4.39
C SER A 133 9.75 17.58 -3.99
N SER A 134 10.05 17.56 -2.70
CA SER A 134 11.37 17.18 -2.19
C SER A 134 11.39 15.71 -1.83
N ALA A 135 12.33 14.96 -2.42
CA ALA A 135 12.48 13.54 -2.11
C ALA A 135 12.92 13.31 -0.64
N LEU A 136 12.38 12.26 -0.04
CA LEU A 136 12.89 11.72 1.22
C LEU A 136 14.30 11.17 1.00
N LYS A 137 15.22 11.47 1.91
CA LYS A 137 16.62 11.06 1.81
C LYS A 137 16.99 10.11 2.94
N GLY A 138 17.74 9.07 2.60
CA GLY A 138 18.21 8.08 3.56
C GLY A 138 19.19 7.11 2.90
N ASP A 139 19.75 6.20 3.69
CA ASP A 139 20.64 5.16 3.15
C ASP A 139 19.84 4.12 2.36
N SER A 140 18.68 3.73 2.88
CA SER A 140 17.76 2.81 2.23
C SER A 140 16.31 3.09 2.60
N PHE A 141 15.38 2.74 1.70
CA PHE A 141 13.94 2.71 1.96
C PHE A 141 13.35 1.35 1.62
N SER A 142 12.56 0.80 2.56
CA SER A 142 11.72 -0.38 2.31
C SER A 142 10.25 0.05 2.36
N VAL A 143 9.65 0.27 1.18
CA VAL A 143 8.25 0.69 0.99
C VAL A 143 7.40 -0.56 0.82
N ARG A 144 6.43 -0.78 1.72
CA ARG A 144 5.65 -2.02 1.79
C ARG A 144 4.16 -1.75 1.88
N VAL A 145 3.37 -2.46 1.08
CA VAL A 145 1.91 -2.53 1.22
C VAL A 145 1.51 -3.96 1.57
N MET A 146 0.86 -4.10 2.72
CA MET A 146 0.29 -5.35 3.24
C MET A 146 -1.24 -5.19 3.28
N GLY A 147 -1.89 -5.26 2.11
CA GLY A 147 -3.34 -5.04 2.01
C GLY A 147 -3.77 -4.43 0.68
N SER A 148 -4.66 -3.42 0.74
CA SER A 148 -5.28 -2.82 -0.45
C SER A 148 -5.11 -1.29 -0.53
N GLY A 149 -4.30 -0.72 0.32
CA GLY A 149 -4.03 0.72 0.34
C GLY A 149 -2.94 1.15 -0.64
N ASP A 150 -2.68 2.44 -0.72
CA ASP A 150 -1.79 3.04 -1.70
C ASP A 150 -0.64 3.81 -1.05
N ILE A 151 0.58 3.67 -1.59
CA ILE A 151 1.73 4.47 -1.17
C ILE A 151 2.23 5.28 -2.37
N ARG A 152 2.46 6.60 -2.16
CA ARG A 152 3.04 7.50 -3.16
C ARG A 152 4.15 8.35 -2.56
N LEU A 153 5.40 8.11 -2.97
CA LEU A 153 6.58 8.77 -2.40
C LEU A 153 7.59 9.18 -3.48
N MET A 154 8.46 10.11 -3.10
CA MET A 154 9.71 10.41 -3.80
C MET A 154 10.88 10.11 -2.87
N THR A 155 11.88 9.33 -3.33
CA THR A 155 13.00 8.87 -2.49
C THR A 155 14.34 8.99 -3.22
N GLU A 156 15.37 9.40 -2.48
CA GLU A 156 16.77 9.38 -2.91
C GLU A 156 17.59 8.57 -1.90
N ALA A 157 18.04 7.38 -2.30
CA ALA A 157 18.75 6.43 -1.44
C ALA A 157 19.64 5.49 -2.26
N ALA A 158 20.61 4.82 -1.62
CA ALA A 158 21.39 3.80 -2.30
C ALA A 158 20.53 2.58 -2.70
N GLU A 159 19.61 2.17 -1.85
CA GLU A 159 18.72 1.04 -2.09
C GLU A 159 17.26 1.41 -1.82
N VAL A 160 16.37 1.02 -2.73
CA VAL A 160 14.92 1.17 -2.60
C VAL A 160 14.24 -0.17 -2.85
N TYR A 161 13.45 -0.60 -1.89
CA TYR A 161 12.60 -1.79 -1.98
C TYR A 161 11.14 -1.34 -2.09
N ALA A 162 10.44 -1.80 -3.10
CA ALA A 162 9.00 -1.64 -3.29
C ALA A 162 8.34 -3.01 -3.23
N ILE A 163 7.54 -3.28 -2.20
CA ILE A 163 7.02 -4.63 -1.92
C ILE A 163 5.51 -4.55 -1.73
N ILE A 164 4.77 -5.36 -2.47
CA ILE A 164 3.32 -5.53 -2.30
C ILE A 164 3.02 -6.98 -1.95
N ASN A 165 2.32 -7.17 -0.82
CA ASN A 165 1.67 -8.41 -0.44
C ASN A 165 0.16 -8.14 -0.35
N GLY A 166 -0.55 -8.24 -1.49
CA GLY A 166 -1.97 -7.90 -1.56
C GLY A 166 -2.41 -7.33 -2.90
N SER A 167 -3.28 -6.30 -2.83
CA SER A 167 -3.93 -5.69 -4.01
C SER A 167 -3.81 -4.16 -4.06
N GLY A 168 -3.03 -3.58 -3.17
CA GLY A 168 -2.78 -2.13 -3.15
C GLY A 168 -1.72 -1.71 -4.16
N ASN A 169 -1.40 -0.41 -4.21
CA ASN A 169 -0.49 0.15 -5.19
C ASN A 169 0.68 0.89 -4.55
N VAL A 170 1.84 0.83 -5.22
CA VAL A 170 3.04 1.60 -4.87
C VAL A 170 3.46 2.46 -6.06
N ASN A 171 3.49 3.78 -5.87
CA ASN A 171 3.94 4.74 -6.87
C ASN A 171 5.17 5.48 -6.34
N LEU A 172 6.32 5.31 -6.98
CA LEU A 172 7.58 5.91 -6.55
C LEU A 172 8.21 6.79 -7.63
N ASP A 173 8.83 7.88 -7.17
CA ASP A 173 9.82 8.62 -7.95
C ASP A 173 11.17 8.41 -7.26
N VAL A 174 12.12 7.75 -7.93
CA VAL A 174 13.35 7.30 -7.28
C VAL A 174 14.61 7.85 -7.93
N LYS A 175 15.62 8.08 -7.08
CA LYS A 175 17.00 8.16 -7.51
C LYS A 175 17.82 7.21 -6.64
N THR A 176 18.25 6.08 -7.21
CA THR A 176 18.83 4.97 -6.45
C THR A 176 19.92 4.23 -7.24
N GLN A 177 20.77 3.51 -6.54
CA GLN A 177 21.67 2.55 -7.18
C GLN A 177 20.94 1.23 -7.44
N GLN A 178 20.11 0.78 -6.48
CA GLN A 178 19.40 -0.48 -6.61
C GLN A 178 17.91 -0.30 -6.29
N LEU A 179 17.06 -0.65 -7.25
CA LEU A 179 15.63 -0.79 -7.09
C LEU A 179 15.25 -2.27 -7.06
N ILE A 180 14.55 -2.71 -6.01
CA ILE A 180 13.99 -4.05 -5.90
C ILE A 180 12.47 -3.92 -5.79
N ALA A 181 11.74 -4.35 -6.82
CA ALA A 181 10.29 -4.31 -6.89
C ALA A 181 9.71 -5.72 -6.87
N ASN A 182 8.91 -6.06 -5.86
CA ASN A 182 8.34 -7.39 -5.68
C ASN A 182 6.82 -7.30 -5.47
N ILE A 183 6.07 -8.12 -6.19
CA ILE A 183 4.63 -8.31 -6.00
C ILE A 183 4.33 -9.76 -5.67
N GLU A 184 3.63 -9.96 -4.55
CA GLU A 184 2.93 -11.20 -4.20
C GLU A 184 1.44 -10.88 -4.13
N GLY A 185 0.70 -11.08 -5.24
CA GLY A 185 -0.72 -10.73 -5.33
C GLY A 185 -1.15 -10.10 -6.65
N SER A 186 -1.99 -9.04 -6.55
CA SER A 186 -2.66 -8.42 -7.71
C SER A 186 -2.53 -6.89 -7.73
N GLY A 187 -1.72 -6.32 -6.87
CA GLY A 187 -1.46 -4.88 -6.85
C GLY A 187 -0.45 -4.45 -7.90
N ASP A 188 -0.25 -3.14 -8.06
CA ASP A 188 0.64 -2.59 -9.07
C ASP A 188 1.76 -1.73 -8.46
N ILE A 189 2.98 -1.87 -9.00
CA ILE A 189 4.12 -1.02 -8.68
C ILE A 189 4.46 -0.17 -9.91
N SER A 190 4.43 1.15 -9.77
CA SER A 190 4.86 2.09 -10.80
C SER A 190 6.04 2.92 -10.29
N VAL A 191 7.14 2.92 -11.03
CA VAL A 191 8.35 3.65 -10.64
C VAL A 191 8.86 4.50 -11.79
N LYS A 192 9.18 5.76 -11.49
CA LYS A 192 9.85 6.68 -12.40
C LYS A 192 11.16 7.19 -11.78
N GLY A 193 12.02 7.79 -12.60
CA GLY A 193 13.30 8.35 -12.16
C GLY A 193 14.50 7.59 -12.71
N SER A 194 15.42 7.17 -11.83
CA SER A 194 16.65 6.46 -12.25
C SER A 194 17.14 5.45 -11.23
N ALA A 195 17.69 4.33 -11.75
CA ALA A 195 18.38 3.32 -10.98
C ALA A 195 19.61 2.80 -11.73
N ASP A 196 20.68 2.38 -11.04
CA ASP A 196 21.75 1.68 -11.75
C ASP A 196 21.29 0.26 -12.12
N ARG A 197 20.58 -0.40 -11.21
CA ARG A 197 20.05 -1.74 -11.39
C ARG A 197 18.61 -1.85 -10.91
N VAL A 198 17.77 -2.51 -11.72
CA VAL A 198 16.40 -2.89 -11.37
C VAL A 198 16.31 -4.40 -11.22
N LYS A 199 15.73 -4.87 -10.11
CA LYS A 199 15.26 -6.24 -9.96
C LYS A 199 13.76 -6.23 -9.76
N ALA A 200 13.01 -6.81 -10.70
CA ALA A 200 11.56 -6.84 -10.67
C ALA A 200 11.03 -8.29 -10.66
N SER A 201 10.16 -8.61 -9.71
CA SER A 201 9.60 -9.96 -9.59
C SER A 201 8.11 -9.91 -9.29
N ILE A 202 7.34 -10.70 -10.04
CA ILE A 202 5.89 -10.88 -9.84
C ILE A 202 5.61 -12.35 -9.56
N ASN A 203 4.88 -12.58 -8.48
CA ASN A 203 4.20 -13.85 -8.20
C ASN A 203 2.70 -13.57 -8.05
N GLY A 204 1.97 -13.63 -9.17
CA GLY A 204 0.54 -13.29 -9.21
C GLY A 204 0.07 -12.66 -10.53
N SER A 205 -0.80 -11.64 -10.41
CA SER A 205 -1.47 -11.00 -11.56
C SER A 205 -1.33 -9.47 -11.58
N GLY A 206 -0.56 -8.91 -10.66
CA GLY A 206 -0.25 -7.48 -10.62
C GLY A 206 0.84 -7.10 -11.62
N ASN A 207 1.10 -5.80 -11.80
CA ASN A 207 2.06 -5.32 -12.79
C ASN A 207 3.17 -4.49 -12.15
N ILE A 208 4.39 -4.57 -12.72
CA ILE A 208 5.50 -3.69 -12.37
C ILE A 208 5.86 -2.85 -13.59
N ASP A 209 5.66 -1.54 -13.51
CA ASP A 209 6.02 -0.60 -14.57
C ASP A 209 7.18 0.29 -14.12
N THR A 210 8.34 0.08 -14.74
CA THR A 210 9.54 0.91 -14.58
C THR A 210 10.02 1.49 -15.92
N LEU A 211 9.13 1.63 -16.90
CA LEU A 211 9.47 2.19 -18.21
C LEU A 211 9.94 3.65 -18.13
N ASP A 212 9.43 4.40 -17.14
CA ASP A 212 9.86 5.78 -16.86
C ASP A 212 11.03 5.86 -15.85
N CYS A 213 11.62 4.72 -15.46
CA CYS A 213 12.82 4.63 -14.62
C CYS A 213 13.99 4.13 -15.46
N ALA A 214 14.90 5.04 -15.80
CA ALA A 214 16.07 4.69 -16.61
C ALA A 214 17.05 3.81 -15.78
N ALA A 215 17.41 2.64 -16.31
CA ALA A 215 18.33 1.72 -15.66
C ALA A 215 19.49 1.30 -16.58
N SER A 216 20.64 0.95 -15.98
CA SER A 216 21.74 0.31 -16.73
C SER A 216 21.46 -1.17 -16.95
N ALA A 217 20.99 -1.87 -15.94
CA ALA A 217 20.68 -3.29 -16.00
C ALA A 217 19.36 -3.64 -15.31
N ALA A 218 18.67 -4.66 -15.83
CA ALA A 218 17.49 -5.21 -15.18
C ALA A 218 17.54 -6.75 -15.14
N ASP A 219 17.03 -7.31 -14.02
CA ASP A 219 16.74 -8.73 -13.82
C ASP A 219 15.25 -8.89 -13.52
N VAL A 220 14.51 -9.60 -14.38
CA VAL A 220 13.07 -9.69 -14.33
C VAL A 220 12.59 -11.13 -14.15
N MET A 221 11.58 -11.31 -13.29
CA MET A 221 10.96 -12.62 -13.08
C MET A 221 9.43 -12.48 -13.06
N VAL A 222 8.75 -13.16 -13.96
CA VAL A 222 7.29 -13.28 -13.96
C VAL A 222 6.91 -14.70 -13.62
N ALA A 223 6.14 -14.89 -12.54
CA ALA A 223 5.49 -16.15 -12.17
C ALA A 223 3.99 -15.88 -12.02
N GLY A 224 3.24 -16.05 -13.13
CA GLY A 224 1.80 -15.77 -13.17
C GLY A 224 1.33 -15.10 -14.46
N SER A 225 0.45 -14.09 -14.33
CA SER A 225 -0.20 -13.41 -15.45
C SER A 225 0.02 -11.89 -15.47
N GLY A 226 0.82 -11.38 -14.55
CA GLY A 226 1.15 -9.96 -14.50
C GLY A 226 2.32 -9.61 -15.40
N ASP A 227 2.42 -8.35 -15.79
CA ASP A 227 3.39 -7.85 -16.74
C ASP A 227 4.50 -7.02 -16.06
N ILE A 228 5.72 -7.07 -16.64
CA ILE A 228 6.84 -6.22 -16.21
C ILE A 228 7.29 -5.32 -17.36
N GLY A 229 7.34 -4.01 -17.13
CA GLY A 229 7.92 -3.02 -18.03
C GLY A 229 9.24 -2.46 -17.50
N VAL A 230 10.32 -2.49 -18.29
CA VAL A 230 11.64 -1.95 -17.89
C VAL A 230 12.27 -1.09 -18.99
N ASN A 231 13.06 -0.08 -18.59
CA ASN A 231 13.85 0.75 -19.48
C ASN A 231 15.34 0.54 -19.20
N VAL A 232 16.04 -0.16 -20.11
CA VAL A 232 17.42 -0.62 -19.86
C VAL A 232 18.37 -0.26 -20.99
N SER A 233 19.60 0.09 -20.63
CA SER A 233 20.63 0.52 -21.60
C SER A 233 21.74 -0.49 -21.83
N SER A 234 22.02 -1.43 -20.90
CA SER A 234 23.18 -2.33 -20.99
C SER A 234 22.81 -3.82 -20.98
N GLU A 235 22.01 -4.28 -20.03
CA GLU A 235 21.73 -5.69 -19.82
C GLU A 235 20.30 -5.93 -19.34
N LEU A 236 19.60 -6.88 -19.98
CA LEU A 236 18.32 -7.42 -19.55
C LEU A 236 18.41 -8.91 -19.40
N THR A 237 18.19 -9.42 -18.18
CA THR A 237 18.16 -10.86 -17.87
C THR A 237 16.85 -11.24 -17.20
N GLY A 238 16.48 -12.52 -17.22
CA GLY A 238 15.34 -12.97 -16.43
C GLY A 238 14.61 -14.19 -16.98
N SER A 239 13.40 -14.39 -16.45
CA SER A 239 12.54 -15.51 -16.83
C SER A 239 11.06 -15.16 -16.75
N ILE A 240 10.28 -15.76 -17.65
CA ILE A 240 8.81 -15.70 -17.69
C ILE A 240 8.31 -17.11 -17.50
N ASN A 241 7.58 -17.36 -16.38
CA ASN A 241 6.96 -18.64 -16.03
C ASN A 241 5.45 -18.41 -15.88
N GLY A 242 4.72 -18.32 -17.00
CA GLY A 242 3.28 -18.04 -17.00
C GLY A 242 2.79 -17.41 -18.30
N SER A 243 1.81 -16.51 -18.17
CA SER A 243 1.13 -15.87 -19.31
C SER A 243 1.35 -14.35 -19.35
N GLY A 244 2.04 -13.78 -18.38
CA GLY A 244 2.37 -12.36 -18.37
C GLY A 244 3.58 -12.06 -19.25
N ASP A 245 3.67 -10.82 -19.72
CA ASP A 245 4.68 -10.37 -20.66
C ASP A 245 5.78 -9.52 -20.00
N VAL A 246 6.95 -9.49 -20.62
CA VAL A 246 8.00 -8.53 -20.30
C VAL A 246 8.16 -7.52 -21.43
N PHE A 247 7.89 -6.25 -21.14
CA PHE A 247 8.10 -5.15 -22.08
C PHE A 247 9.41 -4.44 -21.74
N TYR A 248 10.19 -4.10 -22.76
CA TYR A 248 11.38 -3.30 -22.52
C TYR A 248 11.58 -2.20 -23.56
N THR A 249 12.16 -1.09 -23.10
CA THR A 249 12.65 0.02 -23.92
C THR A 249 14.17 0.16 -23.74
N GLY A 250 14.77 1.05 -24.54
CA GLY A 250 16.21 1.23 -24.55
C GLY A 250 16.91 0.30 -25.55
N ASN A 251 18.22 0.20 -25.43
CA ASN A 251 19.03 -0.54 -26.39
C ASN A 251 20.13 -1.37 -25.69
N PRO A 252 19.74 -2.34 -24.84
CA PRO A 252 20.70 -3.16 -24.10
C PRO A 252 21.58 -3.98 -25.06
N GLY A 253 22.87 -4.07 -24.73
CA GLY A 253 23.83 -4.88 -25.48
C GLY A 253 23.65 -6.38 -25.26
N THR A 254 23.03 -6.76 -24.15
CA THR A 254 22.72 -8.16 -23.80
C THR A 254 21.24 -8.27 -23.42
N VAL A 255 20.54 -9.22 -24.05
CA VAL A 255 19.16 -9.60 -23.72
C VAL A 255 19.12 -11.12 -23.58
N SER A 256 18.84 -11.59 -22.36
CA SER A 256 18.77 -13.02 -22.03
C SER A 256 17.59 -13.28 -21.10
N VAL A 257 16.39 -13.38 -21.68
CA VAL A 257 15.16 -13.72 -20.96
C VAL A 257 14.61 -15.02 -21.51
N SER A 258 14.40 -16.00 -20.62
CA SER A 258 13.80 -17.28 -21.00
C SER A 258 12.28 -17.25 -20.74
N SER A 259 11.48 -17.83 -21.63
CA SER A 259 10.03 -17.99 -21.42
C SER A 259 9.69 -19.46 -21.34
N ASN A 260 8.94 -19.83 -20.26
CA ASN A 260 8.35 -21.14 -20.02
C ASN A 260 6.85 -20.97 -19.79
N GLY A 261 6.10 -20.64 -20.86
CA GLY A 261 4.68 -20.37 -20.81
C GLY A 261 4.17 -19.74 -22.09
N SER A 262 3.13 -18.92 -21.96
CA SER A 262 2.53 -18.19 -23.08
C SER A 262 2.95 -16.72 -23.15
N GLY A 263 3.70 -16.25 -22.16
CA GLY A 263 4.16 -14.87 -22.10
C GLY A 263 5.37 -14.62 -23.02
N ASP A 264 5.47 -13.41 -23.49
CA ASP A 264 6.46 -12.97 -24.48
C ASP A 264 7.38 -11.88 -23.93
N LEU A 265 8.58 -11.79 -24.53
CA LEU A 265 9.49 -10.65 -24.37
C LEU A 265 9.29 -9.70 -25.56
N ILE A 266 8.86 -8.46 -25.28
CA ILE A 266 8.44 -7.50 -26.28
C ILE A 266 9.27 -6.23 -26.17
N LYS A 267 9.97 -5.85 -27.24
CA LYS A 267 10.64 -4.54 -27.33
C LYS A 267 9.63 -3.47 -27.80
N ARG A 268 9.55 -2.35 -27.07
CA ARG A 268 8.72 -1.17 -27.40
C ARG A 268 9.54 -0.03 -28.01
#